data_c21661c947375bb5a3ec87b86ef80c95
#
_entry.id   c21661c947375bb5a3ec87b86ef80c95
#
_cell.length_a   1.000
_cell.length_b   1.000
_cell.length_c   1.000
_cell.angle_alpha   90.00
_cell.angle_beta   90.00
_cell.angle_gamma   90.00
#
_symmetry.space_group_name_H-M   'P 1'
#
loop_
_entity.id
_entity.type
_entity.pdbx_description
1 polymer ?
#
loop_
_entity_poly.entity_id
_entity_poly.type
_entity_poly.pdbx_seq_one_letter_code
_entity_poly.pdbx_strand_id
1 'polypeptide(L)'
;MNSADFVANGGTNNGASGYNWEKEILRNAFSSNHDVAFTKSTENSSTRLSVGASNTEGIVNKTGLDKYTIAFNNSNDFFGGALKIDTKVNYSSLRDQSALISNSAGYIGNLMGTAIYWNPTNKLYNADGSYNVVSNTYINPAQLSDAYTDYANTQKLLASVKSTVKINDNLNYQFLVGVETSNSNRKFQLSPGIDIQNVAQATPPGSTAPKFGQAGISNVEKLNRTFEHTLNYNKTVNDNFQFDALLGYSYYDYTASGSDMMGKGYNANQSNLIDNIEGGLQNEFRASSFRNRVELQSFFGRVNATLYKKFLVTATLRSDGSTKLGANNKYGTFPSVGLGYKVFEGKEGLVNSVKLRANYGKTGNQEFAVNSAIARASYGNNGSLNVDTNANTDLKWETTLSSGVGVDFTLLNNRLSGTVDYFNRDTENLIFPVPAAASQPGPPSPRFVNLPGNLINKGFEVSLSYKLIDKADLTWDISGNASFLSNKMQN
;
A
#
# COMPACT_ATOMS: atom_id res chain seq x y z
N MET A 1 34.38 0.00 4.05
CA MET A 1 35.69 0.49 4.57
C MET A 1 36.60 -0.72 4.67
N ASN A 2 37.80 -0.71 4.10
CA ASN A 2 38.72 -1.82 4.28
C ASN A 2 39.44 -1.71 5.66
N SER A 3 40.13 -2.78 6.09
CA SER A 3 40.74 -2.82 7.42
C SER A 3 41.83 -1.79 7.63
N ALA A 4 42.60 -1.47 6.56
CA ALA A 4 43.68 -0.47 6.63
C ALA A 4 43.09 0.94 6.84
N ASP A 5 42.07 1.31 6.10
CA ASP A 5 41.37 2.60 6.27
C ASP A 5 40.70 2.72 7.65
N PHE A 6 40.12 1.62 8.16
CA PHE A 6 39.51 1.59 9.48
C PHE A 6 40.52 1.87 10.58
N VAL A 7 41.67 1.20 10.54
CA VAL A 7 42.77 1.39 11.51
C VAL A 7 43.42 2.78 11.38
N ALA A 8 43.64 3.26 10.15
CA ALA A 8 44.16 4.59 9.89
C ALA A 8 43.28 5.72 10.44
N ASN A 9 41.94 5.47 10.56
CA ASN A 9 40.99 6.40 11.16
C ASN A 9 40.72 6.13 12.66
N GLY A 10 41.63 5.44 13.35
CA GLY A 10 41.60 5.24 14.80
C GLY A 10 40.81 4.00 15.27
N GLY A 11 40.44 3.12 14.37
CA GLY A 11 39.79 1.85 14.73
C GLY A 11 40.79 0.83 15.32
N THR A 12 40.33 0.00 16.26
CA THR A 12 41.15 -1.04 16.89
C THR A 12 41.43 -2.20 15.92
N ASN A 13 42.67 -2.56 15.72
CA ASN A 13 43.09 -3.72 14.94
C ASN A 13 43.03 -5.00 15.80
N ASN A 14 42.07 -5.90 15.50
CA ASN A 14 41.92 -7.20 16.18
C ASN A 14 42.58 -8.37 15.42
N GLY A 15 43.47 -8.09 14.49
CA GLY A 15 44.35 -9.08 13.85
C GLY A 15 43.76 -9.82 12.64
N ALA A 16 42.54 -9.55 12.20
CA ALA A 16 42.03 -10.11 10.96
C ALA A 16 42.39 -9.21 9.77
N SER A 17 42.53 -9.81 8.58
CA SER A 17 42.93 -9.14 7.34
C SER A 17 41.83 -8.21 6.72
N GLY A 18 40.73 -8.04 7.41
CA GLY A 18 39.59 -7.23 7.01
C GLY A 18 38.49 -8.04 6.34
N TYR A 19 37.37 -8.13 7.02
CA TYR A 19 36.16 -8.70 6.47
C TYR A 19 35.30 -7.59 5.85
N ASN A 20 34.77 -7.84 4.67
CA ASN A 20 33.66 -7.05 4.14
C ASN A 20 32.35 -7.65 4.65
N TRP A 21 31.89 -7.15 5.79
CA TRP A 21 30.70 -7.67 6.48
C TRP A 21 29.40 -7.53 5.69
N GLU A 22 29.33 -6.56 4.78
CA GLU A 22 28.21 -6.44 3.85
C GLU A 22 28.11 -7.68 2.94
N LYS A 23 29.27 -8.20 2.47
CA LYS A 23 29.32 -9.40 1.63
C LYS A 23 28.90 -10.67 2.38
N GLU A 24 29.07 -10.70 3.70
CA GLU A 24 28.69 -11.86 4.52
C GLU A 24 27.16 -11.97 4.67
N ILE A 25 26.44 -10.84 4.57
CA ILE A 25 24.99 -10.80 4.72
C ILE A 25 24.24 -10.55 3.40
N LEU A 26 24.95 -10.22 2.34
CA LEU A 26 24.40 -9.96 1.02
C LEU A 26 24.78 -11.06 0.02
N ARG A 27 23.91 -11.27 -0.96
CA ARG A 27 24.12 -12.23 -2.05
C ARG A 27 23.76 -11.61 -3.41
N ASN A 28 24.24 -12.23 -4.48
CA ASN A 28 23.67 -12.03 -5.79
C ASN A 28 22.27 -12.68 -5.81
N ALA A 29 21.24 -11.89 -6.01
CA ALA A 29 19.87 -12.34 -6.01
C ALA A 29 19.38 -12.64 -7.43
N PHE A 30 18.64 -13.73 -7.58
CA PHE A 30 18.06 -14.14 -8.85
C PHE A 30 16.53 -14.05 -8.75
N SER A 31 15.88 -13.62 -9.83
CA SER A 31 14.42 -13.60 -9.93
C SER A 31 13.97 -14.27 -11.21
N SER A 32 12.95 -15.11 -11.11
CA SER A 32 12.32 -15.74 -12.25
C SER A 32 10.81 -15.55 -12.23
N ASN A 33 10.23 -15.37 -13.41
CA ASN A 33 8.80 -15.22 -13.62
C ASN A 33 8.36 -16.11 -14.77
N HIS A 34 7.34 -16.92 -14.54
CA HIS A 34 6.78 -17.83 -15.54
C HIS A 34 5.26 -17.67 -15.55
N ASP A 35 4.70 -17.29 -16.70
CA ASP A 35 3.27 -17.12 -16.88
C ASP A 35 2.80 -17.91 -18.11
N VAL A 36 1.74 -18.68 -17.94
CA VAL A 36 1.08 -19.40 -19.02
C VAL A 36 -0.38 -19.00 -19.03
N ALA A 37 -0.90 -18.65 -20.20
CA ALA A 37 -2.29 -18.27 -20.35
C ALA A 37 -2.93 -19.01 -21.54
N PHE A 38 -4.15 -19.47 -21.30
CA PHE A 38 -5.04 -20.01 -22.31
C PHE A 38 -6.20 -19.07 -22.51
N THR A 39 -6.49 -18.70 -23.76
CA THR A 39 -7.61 -17.83 -24.12
C THR A 39 -8.45 -18.51 -25.21
N LYS A 40 -9.76 -18.56 -24.98
CA LYS A 40 -10.75 -19.01 -25.99
C LYS A 40 -11.82 -17.95 -26.11
N SER A 41 -12.11 -17.52 -27.33
CA SER A 41 -13.17 -16.57 -27.63
C SER A 41 -14.09 -17.13 -28.74
N THR A 42 -15.36 -16.84 -28.58
CA THR A 42 -16.43 -17.07 -29.57
C THR A 42 -17.19 -15.74 -29.74
N GLU A 43 -18.20 -15.70 -30.58
CA GLU A 43 -19.04 -14.50 -30.75
C GLU A 43 -19.67 -14.01 -29.44
N ASN A 44 -20.09 -14.94 -28.57
CA ASN A 44 -20.84 -14.62 -27.34
C ASN A 44 -20.08 -14.97 -26.06
N SER A 45 -18.82 -15.39 -26.14
CA SER A 45 -18.05 -15.80 -24.94
C SER A 45 -16.58 -15.53 -25.11
N SER A 46 -15.95 -15.04 -24.07
CA SER A 46 -14.49 -14.96 -23.98
C SER A 46 -14.05 -15.48 -22.62
N THR A 47 -13.13 -16.45 -22.64
CA THR A 47 -12.58 -17.08 -21.44
C THR A 47 -11.07 -17.00 -21.48
N ARG A 48 -10.46 -16.55 -20.39
CA ARG A 48 -9.01 -16.57 -20.18
C ARG A 48 -8.69 -17.20 -18.83
N LEU A 49 -7.88 -18.23 -18.86
CA LEU A 49 -7.24 -18.84 -17.69
C LEU A 49 -5.74 -18.57 -17.76
N SER A 50 -5.16 -18.06 -16.70
CA SER A 50 -3.70 -17.90 -16.57
C SER A 50 -3.20 -18.46 -15.25
N VAL A 51 -2.00 -19.04 -15.31
CA VAL A 51 -1.26 -19.56 -14.14
C VAL A 51 0.12 -18.94 -14.18
N GLY A 52 0.55 -18.38 -13.05
CA GLY A 52 1.85 -17.75 -12.91
C GLY A 52 2.60 -18.30 -11.70
N ALA A 53 3.91 -18.40 -11.85
CA ALA A 53 4.85 -18.73 -10.78
C ALA A 53 5.99 -17.71 -10.80
N SER A 54 6.24 -17.07 -9.66
CA SER A 54 7.30 -16.10 -9.48
C SER A 54 8.12 -16.46 -8.26
N ASN A 55 9.43 -16.54 -8.43
CA ASN A 55 10.41 -16.61 -7.36
C ASN A 55 11.29 -15.38 -7.42
N THR A 56 11.35 -14.63 -6.32
CA THR A 56 12.17 -13.44 -6.20
C THR A 56 13.08 -13.59 -4.99
N GLU A 57 14.37 -13.75 -5.21
CA GLU A 57 15.33 -13.69 -4.13
C GLU A 57 15.63 -12.24 -3.75
N GLY A 58 15.76 -11.98 -2.44
CA GLY A 58 16.27 -10.71 -1.94
C GLY A 58 17.80 -10.68 -1.91
N ILE A 59 18.38 -9.49 -2.01
CA ILE A 59 19.84 -9.29 -1.92
C ILE A 59 20.39 -9.57 -0.52
N VAL A 60 19.56 -9.48 0.52
CA VAL A 60 19.91 -9.90 1.88
C VAL A 60 19.71 -11.41 1.98
N ASN A 61 20.67 -12.11 2.60
CA ASN A 61 20.59 -13.55 2.78
C ASN A 61 19.27 -13.95 3.48
N LYS A 62 18.71 -15.09 3.08
CA LYS A 62 17.44 -15.64 3.63
C LYS A 62 16.21 -14.75 3.42
N THR A 63 16.26 -13.78 2.52
CA THR A 63 15.06 -13.01 2.12
C THR A 63 14.59 -13.43 0.74
N GLY A 64 13.29 -13.41 0.51
CA GLY A 64 12.71 -13.76 -0.78
C GLY A 64 11.19 -13.82 -0.75
N LEU A 65 10.63 -13.93 -1.94
CA LEU A 65 9.19 -14.04 -2.16
C LEU A 65 8.91 -15.10 -3.22
N ASP A 66 8.21 -16.17 -2.82
CA ASP A 66 7.59 -17.13 -3.72
C ASP A 66 6.12 -16.76 -3.90
N LYS A 67 5.67 -16.67 -5.14
CA LYS A 67 4.29 -16.32 -5.47
C LYS A 67 3.75 -17.23 -6.56
N TYR A 68 2.58 -17.82 -6.30
CA TYR A 68 1.81 -18.59 -7.26
C TYR A 68 0.47 -17.89 -7.49
N THR A 69 0.05 -17.76 -8.75
CA THR A 69 -1.18 -17.08 -9.13
C THR A 69 -2.01 -17.93 -10.07
N ILE A 70 -3.32 -17.88 -9.89
CA ILE A 70 -4.30 -18.43 -10.84
C ILE A 70 -5.30 -17.30 -11.10
N ALA A 71 -5.50 -16.94 -12.38
CA ALA A 71 -6.48 -15.95 -12.74
C ALA A 71 -7.43 -16.53 -13.81
N PHE A 72 -8.72 -16.42 -13.53
CA PHE A 72 -9.80 -16.80 -14.41
C PHE A 72 -10.65 -15.58 -14.74
N ASN A 73 -10.79 -15.28 -16.01
CA ASN A 73 -11.66 -14.22 -16.50
C ASN A 73 -12.60 -14.82 -17.54
N ASN A 74 -13.87 -14.60 -17.38
CA ASN A 74 -14.89 -15.07 -18.28
C ASN A 74 -15.91 -13.95 -18.54
N SER A 75 -16.32 -13.81 -19.78
CA SER A 75 -17.36 -12.89 -20.24
C SER A 75 -18.30 -13.65 -21.16
N ASN A 76 -19.58 -13.63 -20.85
CA ASN A 76 -20.61 -14.28 -21.66
C ASN A 76 -21.75 -13.32 -21.96
N ASP A 77 -22.21 -13.33 -23.20
CA ASP A 77 -23.38 -12.62 -23.67
C ASP A 77 -24.53 -13.60 -23.85
N PHE A 78 -25.66 -13.32 -23.23
CA PHE A 78 -26.88 -14.13 -23.26
C PHE A 78 -28.03 -13.36 -23.89
N PHE A 79 -29.01 -14.09 -24.43
CA PHE A 79 -30.25 -13.54 -24.98
C PHE A 79 -30.01 -12.47 -26.06
N GLY A 80 -29.06 -12.74 -26.99
CA GLY A 80 -28.73 -11.79 -28.04
C GLY A 80 -28.10 -10.49 -27.55
N GLY A 81 -27.34 -10.55 -26.45
CA GLY A 81 -26.66 -9.39 -25.84
C GLY A 81 -27.52 -8.59 -24.83
N ALA A 82 -28.73 -9.07 -24.52
CA ALA A 82 -29.56 -8.44 -23.52
C ALA A 82 -29.01 -8.57 -22.08
N LEU A 83 -28.27 -9.65 -21.82
CA LEU A 83 -27.58 -9.89 -20.54
C LEU A 83 -26.12 -10.25 -20.80
N LYS A 84 -25.20 -9.49 -20.21
CA LYS A 84 -23.78 -9.81 -20.19
C LYS A 84 -23.35 -10.12 -18.76
N ILE A 85 -22.61 -11.22 -18.57
CA ILE A 85 -22.04 -11.60 -17.29
C ILE A 85 -20.53 -11.66 -17.41
N ASP A 86 -19.83 -10.82 -16.66
CA ASP A 86 -18.37 -10.81 -16.52
C ASP A 86 -18.01 -11.42 -15.15
N THR A 87 -17.24 -12.49 -15.15
CA THR A 87 -16.72 -13.16 -13.95
C THR A 87 -15.22 -13.04 -13.93
N LYS A 88 -14.66 -12.60 -12.78
CA LYS A 88 -13.23 -12.53 -12.55
C LYS A 88 -12.90 -13.22 -11.22
N VAL A 89 -11.91 -14.10 -11.24
CA VAL A 89 -11.38 -14.77 -10.05
C VAL A 89 -9.87 -14.73 -10.13
N ASN A 90 -9.22 -14.14 -9.13
CA ASN A 90 -7.78 -14.16 -8.97
C ASN A 90 -7.45 -14.76 -7.60
N TYR A 91 -6.71 -15.85 -7.60
CA TYR A 91 -6.17 -16.46 -6.40
C TYR A 91 -4.66 -16.33 -6.41
N SER A 92 -4.05 -16.03 -5.27
CA SER A 92 -2.61 -16.06 -5.10
C SER A 92 -2.21 -16.64 -3.74
N SER A 93 -1.14 -17.43 -3.78
CA SER A 93 -0.44 -17.94 -2.60
C SER A 93 0.96 -17.35 -2.60
N LEU A 94 1.33 -16.72 -1.48
CA LEU A 94 2.61 -16.05 -1.31
C LEU A 94 3.32 -16.64 -0.09
N ARG A 95 4.63 -16.84 -0.21
CA ARG A 95 5.53 -17.09 0.92
C ARG A 95 6.61 -16.04 0.91
N ASP A 96 6.53 -15.12 1.86
CA ASP A 96 7.52 -14.08 2.09
C ASP A 96 8.51 -14.52 3.16
N GLN A 97 9.81 -14.33 2.94
CA GLN A 97 10.88 -14.59 3.89
C GLN A 97 11.62 -13.29 4.15
N SER A 98 11.74 -12.91 5.42
CA SER A 98 12.30 -11.63 5.84
C SER A 98 13.51 -11.80 6.74
N ALA A 99 14.47 -10.89 6.65
CA ALA A 99 15.57 -10.75 7.59
C ALA A 99 15.20 -9.76 8.70
N LEU A 100 15.95 -9.80 9.80
CA LEU A 100 15.78 -8.86 10.91
C LEU A 100 16.30 -7.47 10.50
N ILE A 101 15.48 -6.73 9.77
CA ILE A 101 15.75 -5.38 9.29
C ILE A 101 14.74 -4.43 9.95
N SER A 102 15.22 -3.34 10.52
CA SER A 102 14.41 -2.32 11.16
C SER A 102 14.42 -1.02 10.32
N ASN A 103 13.29 -0.33 10.28
CA ASN A 103 13.18 1.02 9.71
C ASN A 103 13.68 2.11 10.68
N SER A 104 14.04 1.75 11.91
CA SER A 104 14.57 2.67 12.90
C SER A 104 16.09 2.81 12.77
N ALA A 105 16.63 3.95 13.18
CA ALA A 105 18.07 4.19 13.24
C ALA A 105 18.80 3.40 14.37
N GLY A 106 18.09 2.53 15.08
CA GLY A 106 18.66 1.66 16.10
C GLY A 106 19.45 0.52 15.50
N TYR A 107 20.66 0.27 16.00
CA TYR A 107 21.57 -0.76 15.46
C TYR A 107 21.47 -2.09 16.18
N ILE A 108 20.97 -2.10 17.40
CA ILE A 108 20.84 -3.31 18.20
C ILE A 108 19.74 -4.18 17.60
N GLY A 109 20.08 -5.40 17.21
CA GLY A 109 19.13 -6.33 16.61
C GLY A 109 18.73 -6.01 15.18
N ASN A 110 19.45 -5.14 14.47
CA ASN A 110 19.25 -4.84 13.04
C ASN A 110 20.42 -5.40 12.23
N LEU A 111 20.16 -6.33 11.33
CA LEU A 111 21.19 -7.02 10.56
C LEU A 111 22.06 -6.07 9.75
N MET A 112 21.48 -5.12 9.03
CA MET A 112 22.22 -4.15 8.20
C MET A 112 23.04 -3.20 9.08
N GLY A 113 22.44 -2.65 10.14
CA GLY A 113 23.12 -1.79 11.10
C GLY A 113 24.30 -2.51 11.76
N THR A 114 24.08 -3.74 12.18
CA THR A 114 25.14 -4.57 12.79
C THR A 114 26.31 -4.81 11.84
N ALA A 115 26.05 -5.09 10.56
CA ALA A 115 27.09 -5.27 9.55
C ALA A 115 27.93 -4.00 9.29
N ILE A 116 27.30 -2.83 9.35
CA ILE A 116 28.00 -1.54 9.16
C ILE A 116 28.89 -1.20 10.37
N TYR A 117 28.40 -1.51 11.59
CA TYR A 117 29.09 -1.16 12.84
C TYR A 117 30.11 -2.21 13.29
N TRP A 118 30.06 -3.44 12.79
CA TRP A 118 30.98 -4.50 13.19
C TRP A 118 32.41 -4.15 12.76
N ASN A 119 33.37 -4.31 13.70
CA ASN A 119 34.77 -4.04 13.44
C ASN A 119 35.27 -4.97 12.30
N PRO A 120 35.74 -4.41 11.16
CA PRO A 120 36.19 -5.22 10.00
C PRO A 120 37.44 -6.06 10.27
N THR A 121 38.15 -5.85 11.39
CA THR A 121 39.30 -6.66 11.80
C THR A 121 38.95 -7.80 12.79
N ASN A 122 37.68 -7.94 13.15
CA ASN A 122 37.22 -9.10 13.91
C ASN A 122 37.08 -10.31 13.00
N LYS A 123 37.47 -11.49 13.49
CA LYS A 123 37.19 -12.76 12.81
C LYS A 123 35.69 -13.08 12.86
N LEU A 124 35.21 -13.76 11.83
CA LEU A 124 33.83 -14.25 11.77
C LEU A 124 33.60 -15.40 12.75
N TYR A 125 34.54 -16.37 12.76
CA TYR A 125 34.50 -17.55 13.59
C TYR A 125 35.74 -17.65 14.48
N ASN A 126 35.57 -18.29 15.63
CA ASN A 126 36.66 -18.78 16.49
C ASN A 126 37.36 -20.00 15.88
N ALA A 127 38.45 -20.45 16.47
CA ALA A 127 39.21 -21.60 15.98
C ALA A 127 38.42 -22.92 16.05
N ASP A 128 37.43 -23.00 16.92
CA ASP A 128 36.53 -24.16 17.10
C ASP A 128 35.31 -24.14 16.16
N GLY A 129 35.21 -23.16 15.27
CA GLY A 129 34.09 -22.98 14.34
C GLY A 129 32.86 -22.26 14.92
N SER A 130 32.88 -21.89 16.19
CA SER A 130 31.83 -21.08 16.80
C SER A 130 31.90 -19.63 16.32
N TYR A 131 30.78 -18.89 16.41
CA TYR A 131 30.79 -17.46 16.07
C TYR A 131 31.65 -16.65 17.06
N ASN A 132 32.42 -15.73 16.53
CA ASN A 132 33.18 -14.79 17.36
C ASN A 132 32.23 -13.76 17.98
N VAL A 133 32.09 -13.81 19.30
CA VAL A 133 31.23 -12.90 20.08
C VAL A 133 32.10 -11.96 20.86
N VAL A 134 32.17 -10.69 20.46
CA VAL A 134 33.01 -9.66 21.11
C VAL A 134 32.18 -8.68 21.95
N SER A 135 30.87 -8.65 21.78
CA SER A 135 29.95 -7.76 22.47
C SER A 135 28.51 -8.26 22.36
N ASN A 136 27.70 -7.94 23.36
CA ASN A 136 26.24 -8.13 23.31
C ASN A 136 25.48 -6.90 22.79
N THR A 137 26.19 -5.81 22.53
CA THR A 137 25.63 -4.60 21.91
C THR A 137 25.75 -4.65 20.38
N TYR A 138 26.89 -5.15 19.90
CA TYR A 138 27.17 -5.32 18.45
C TYR A 138 27.34 -6.81 18.17
N ILE A 139 26.33 -7.41 17.62
CA ILE A 139 26.29 -8.85 17.35
C ILE A 139 27.05 -9.17 16.06
N ASN A 140 27.69 -10.33 16.00
CA ASN A 140 28.23 -10.88 14.77
C ASN A 140 27.13 -10.97 13.71
N PRO A 141 27.25 -10.26 12.56
CA PRO A 141 26.15 -10.19 11.56
C PRO A 141 25.78 -11.54 10.98
N ALA A 142 26.74 -12.44 10.77
CA ALA A 142 26.46 -13.79 10.28
C ALA A 142 25.70 -14.62 11.33
N GLN A 143 26.09 -14.53 12.60
CA GLN A 143 25.39 -15.16 13.71
C GLN A 143 23.92 -14.66 13.80
N LEU A 144 23.71 -13.35 13.67
CA LEU A 144 22.38 -12.76 13.69
C LEU A 144 21.53 -13.23 12.51
N SER A 145 22.11 -13.26 11.32
CA SER A 145 21.43 -13.80 10.12
C SER A 145 21.01 -15.26 10.29
N ASP A 146 21.85 -16.08 10.92
CA ASP A 146 21.56 -17.50 11.10
C ASP A 146 20.57 -17.78 12.24
N ALA A 147 20.59 -16.95 13.26
CA ALA A 147 19.71 -17.11 14.42
C ALA A 147 18.29 -16.64 14.16
N TYR A 148 18.06 -15.82 13.13
CA TYR A 148 16.75 -15.27 12.83
C TYR A 148 16.06 -16.02 11.69
N THR A 149 14.80 -16.36 11.92
CA THR A 149 13.90 -16.91 10.92
C THR A 149 12.59 -16.14 10.98
N ASP A 150 12.08 -15.69 9.82
CA ASP A 150 10.82 -14.98 9.70
C ASP A 150 10.20 -15.28 8.35
N TYR A 151 8.99 -15.80 8.35
CA TYR A 151 8.26 -16.01 7.12
C TYR A 151 6.75 -15.78 7.31
N ALA A 152 6.11 -15.31 6.26
CA ALA A 152 4.68 -15.13 6.18
C ALA A 152 4.11 -15.93 4.99
N ASN A 153 3.13 -16.78 5.27
CA ASN A 153 2.33 -17.44 4.23
C ASN A 153 1.01 -16.68 4.09
N THR A 154 0.76 -16.15 2.91
CA THR A 154 -0.42 -15.33 2.63
C THR A 154 -1.21 -15.93 1.46
N GLN A 155 -2.49 -16.14 1.66
CA GLN A 155 -3.43 -16.54 0.62
C GLN A 155 -4.38 -15.38 0.35
N LYS A 156 -4.56 -15.02 -0.93
CA LYS A 156 -5.46 -13.95 -1.35
C LYS A 156 -6.42 -14.47 -2.41
N LEU A 157 -7.69 -14.13 -2.28
CA LEU A 157 -8.71 -14.37 -3.28
C LEU A 157 -9.40 -13.04 -3.59
N LEU A 158 -9.43 -12.68 -4.86
CA LEU A 158 -10.25 -11.59 -5.39
C LEU A 158 -11.22 -12.20 -6.39
N ALA A 159 -12.51 -12.13 -6.11
CA ALA A 159 -13.55 -12.61 -6.99
C ALA A 159 -14.61 -11.53 -7.22
N SER A 160 -15.10 -11.43 -8.44
CA SER A 160 -16.20 -10.53 -8.77
C SER A 160 -17.06 -11.08 -9.88
N VAL A 161 -18.35 -10.77 -9.80
CA VAL A 161 -19.34 -10.99 -10.86
C VAL A 161 -19.99 -9.66 -11.15
N LYS A 162 -19.97 -9.27 -12.42
CA LYS A 162 -20.66 -8.09 -12.92
C LYS A 162 -21.70 -8.53 -13.94
N SER A 163 -22.96 -8.23 -13.68
CA SER A 163 -24.07 -8.43 -14.60
C SER A 163 -24.42 -7.10 -15.25
N THR A 164 -24.51 -7.06 -16.56
CA THR A 164 -24.97 -5.91 -17.33
C THR A 164 -26.25 -6.30 -18.07
N VAL A 165 -27.35 -5.64 -17.75
CA VAL A 165 -28.67 -5.83 -18.41
C VAL A 165 -28.89 -4.66 -19.33
N LYS A 166 -29.06 -4.93 -20.62
CA LYS A 166 -29.46 -3.95 -21.62
C LYS A 166 -30.98 -3.79 -21.56
N ILE A 167 -31.45 -2.68 -20.99
CA ILE A 167 -32.88 -2.36 -20.88
C ILE A 167 -33.42 -1.92 -22.24
N ASN A 168 -32.65 -1.07 -22.93
CA ASN A 168 -32.87 -0.67 -24.35
C ASN A 168 -31.54 -0.21 -24.93
N ASP A 169 -31.53 0.30 -26.19
CA ASP A 169 -30.33 0.69 -26.89
C ASP A 169 -29.56 1.83 -26.22
N ASN A 170 -30.20 2.60 -25.36
CA ASN A 170 -29.59 3.74 -24.69
C ASN A 170 -29.37 3.51 -23.19
N LEU A 171 -30.03 2.53 -22.56
CA LEU A 171 -30.08 2.35 -21.11
C LEU A 171 -29.59 0.98 -20.70
N ASN A 172 -28.57 0.94 -19.88
CA ASN A 172 -28.01 -0.27 -19.30
C ASN A 172 -28.01 -0.17 -17.77
N TYR A 173 -28.39 -1.26 -17.12
CA TYR A 173 -28.24 -1.45 -15.69
C TYR A 173 -27.09 -2.42 -15.42
N GLN A 174 -26.23 -2.09 -14.44
CA GLN A 174 -25.13 -2.97 -14.03
C GLN A 174 -25.24 -3.24 -12.53
N PHE A 175 -24.98 -4.48 -12.16
CA PHE A 175 -24.83 -4.92 -10.81
C PHE A 175 -23.50 -5.66 -10.64
N LEU A 176 -22.65 -5.18 -9.72
CA LEU A 176 -21.37 -5.79 -9.38
C LEU A 176 -21.42 -6.30 -7.94
N VAL A 177 -20.99 -7.55 -7.77
CA VAL A 177 -20.63 -8.14 -6.47
C VAL A 177 -19.16 -8.47 -6.49
N GLY A 178 -18.41 -7.98 -5.52
CA GLY A 178 -17.00 -8.26 -5.35
C GLY A 178 -16.69 -8.76 -3.93
N VAL A 179 -15.78 -9.73 -3.84
CA VAL A 179 -15.22 -10.25 -2.59
C VAL A 179 -13.72 -10.32 -2.71
N GLU A 180 -13.02 -9.76 -1.73
CA GLU A 180 -11.58 -9.94 -1.56
C GLU A 180 -11.31 -10.50 -0.17
N THR A 181 -10.55 -11.60 -0.09
CA THR A 181 -10.07 -12.16 1.17
C THR A 181 -8.55 -12.23 1.17
N SER A 182 -7.97 -12.03 2.33
CA SER A 182 -6.54 -12.24 2.56
C SER A 182 -6.31 -12.85 3.93
N ASN A 183 -5.72 -14.04 3.95
CA ASN A 183 -5.35 -14.75 5.18
C ASN A 183 -3.84 -14.84 5.22
N SER A 184 -3.22 -14.24 6.23
CA SER A 184 -1.77 -14.23 6.43
C SER A 184 -1.41 -14.86 7.77
N ASN A 185 -0.53 -15.84 7.73
CA ASN A 185 0.08 -16.45 8.91
C ASN A 185 1.58 -16.16 8.87
N ARG A 186 2.08 -15.35 9.79
CA ARG A 186 3.49 -15.04 9.97
C ARG A 186 4.02 -15.76 11.19
N LYS A 187 5.20 -16.36 11.05
CA LYS A 187 5.96 -16.98 12.14
C LYS A 187 7.37 -16.44 12.12
N PHE A 188 7.87 -16.06 13.29
CA PHE A 188 9.25 -15.62 13.43
C PHE A 188 9.87 -16.19 14.70
N GLN A 189 11.20 -16.37 14.68
CA GLN A 189 11.98 -16.69 15.85
C GLN A 189 13.37 -16.06 15.82
N LEU A 190 13.88 -15.75 16.98
CA LEU A 190 15.27 -15.45 17.26
C LEU A 190 15.81 -16.51 18.23
N SER A 191 16.88 -17.20 17.85
CA SER A 191 17.48 -18.29 18.62
C SER A 191 17.89 -17.83 20.04
N PRO A 192 17.72 -18.65 21.08
CA PRO A 192 18.17 -18.35 22.44
C PRO A 192 19.71 -18.38 22.60
N GLY A 193 20.45 -18.88 21.60
CA GLY A 193 21.93 -18.89 21.62
C GLY A 193 22.57 -17.51 21.34
N ILE A 194 21.78 -16.45 21.17
CA ILE A 194 22.26 -15.09 20.95
C ILE A 194 21.93 -14.23 22.17
N ASP A 195 22.97 -13.61 22.75
CA ASP A 195 22.83 -12.58 23.77
C ASP A 195 22.76 -11.19 23.09
N ILE A 196 21.56 -10.71 22.81
CA ILE A 196 21.31 -9.36 22.31
C ILE A 196 20.74 -8.53 23.47
N GLN A 197 21.49 -7.51 23.88
CA GLN A 197 21.05 -6.62 24.95
C GLN A 197 19.71 -5.94 24.59
N ASN A 198 18.73 -6.04 25.50
CA ASN A 198 17.38 -5.46 25.36
C ASN A 198 16.52 -6.01 24.21
N VAL A 199 17.00 -6.99 23.46
CA VAL A 199 16.24 -7.67 22.41
C VAL A 199 16.08 -9.13 22.80
N ALA A 200 14.86 -9.63 22.82
CA ALA A 200 14.55 -11.03 23.15
C ALA A 200 15.07 -11.53 24.52
N GLN A 201 15.50 -10.61 25.39
CA GLN A 201 15.96 -10.90 26.75
C GLN A 201 14.76 -10.93 27.71
N ALA A 202 14.74 -11.91 28.60
CA ALA A 202 13.75 -12.04 29.68
C ALA A 202 14.41 -12.57 30.94
N THR A 203 14.06 -12.05 32.11
CA THR A 203 14.61 -12.49 33.39
C THR A 203 13.60 -13.37 34.13
N PRO A 204 13.95 -14.64 34.46
CA PRO A 204 13.06 -15.49 35.23
C PRO A 204 12.76 -14.88 36.62
N PRO A 205 11.54 -15.06 37.18
CA PRO A 205 11.23 -14.65 38.52
C PRO A 205 12.21 -15.20 39.56
N GLY A 206 12.76 -14.32 40.42
CA GLY A 206 13.72 -14.73 41.46
C GLY A 206 15.14 -15.00 40.94
N SER A 207 15.47 -14.73 39.68
CA SER A 207 16.80 -14.88 39.11
C SER A 207 17.35 -13.54 38.63
N THR A 208 18.69 -13.41 38.68
CA THR A 208 19.41 -12.28 38.04
C THR A 208 19.98 -12.66 36.68
N ALA A 209 19.95 -13.95 36.30
CA ALA A 209 20.46 -14.44 35.01
C ALA A 209 19.35 -14.37 33.96
N PRO A 210 19.51 -13.58 32.91
CA PRO A 210 18.54 -13.52 31.83
C PRO A 210 18.57 -14.80 30.97
N LYS A 211 17.42 -15.11 30.36
CA LYS A 211 17.29 -16.02 29.25
C LYS A 211 17.05 -15.26 27.97
N PHE A 212 17.41 -15.83 26.86
CA PHE A 212 17.33 -15.20 25.54
C PHE A 212 16.40 -15.97 24.63
N GLY A 213 16.22 -15.45 23.43
CA GLY A 213 15.33 -16.03 22.43
C GLY A 213 13.91 -15.48 22.49
N GLN A 214 13.35 -15.42 21.33
CA GLN A 214 11.99 -14.92 21.13
C GLN A 214 11.33 -15.66 19.97
N ALA A 215 10.07 -15.98 20.12
CA ALA A 215 9.24 -16.48 19.01
C ALA A 215 7.88 -15.79 18.98
N GLY A 216 7.30 -15.70 17.79
CA GLY A 216 5.97 -15.14 17.63
C GLY A 216 5.23 -15.73 16.45
N ILE A 217 3.90 -15.76 16.59
CA ILE A 217 2.95 -16.17 15.57
C ILE A 217 1.91 -15.07 15.46
N SER A 218 1.70 -14.59 14.23
CA SER A 218 0.69 -13.56 13.93
C SER A 218 -0.23 -14.06 12.82
N ASN A 219 -1.53 -14.06 13.08
CA ASN A 219 -2.57 -14.38 12.12
C ASN A 219 -3.37 -13.12 11.81
N VAL A 220 -3.53 -12.78 10.53
CA VAL A 220 -4.33 -11.65 10.09
C VAL A 220 -5.26 -12.10 8.97
N GLU A 221 -6.54 -11.89 9.19
CA GLU A 221 -7.59 -12.15 8.21
C GLU A 221 -8.22 -10.82 7.77
N LYS A 222 -8.40 -10.65 6.46
CA LYS A 222 -9.08 -9.49 5.88
C LYS A 222 -10.18 -9.97 4.94
N LEU A 223 -11.32 -9.33 5.02
CA LEU A 223 -12.48 -9.57 4.16
C LEU A 223 -13.03 -8.24 3.68
N ASN A 224 -13.06 -8.06 2.37
CA ASN A 224 -13.71 -6.94 1.69
C ASN A 224 -14.90 -7.45 0.90
N ARG A 225 -16.02 -6.76 0.98
CA ARG A 225 -17.23 -7.00 0.19
C ARG A 225 -17.66 -5.72 -0.47
N THR A 226 -17.92 -5.77 -1.76
CA THR A 226 -18.35 -4.63 -2.55
C THR A 226 -19.65 -4.99 -3.28
N PHE A 227 -20.64 -4.12 -3.18
CA PHE A 227 -21.87 -4.17 -3.96
C PHE A 227 -22.03 -2.84 -4.66
N GLU A 228 -22.22 -2.88 -5.98
CA GLU A 228 -22.38 -1.66 -6.76
C GLU A 228 -23.54 -1.82 -7.77
N HIS A 229 -24.38 -0.81 -7.82
CA HIS A 229 -25.46 -0.68 -8.76
C HIS A 229 -25.24 0.57 -9.60
N THR A 230 -25.25 0.45 -10.92
CA THR A 230 -25.17 1.60 -11.81
C THR A 230 -26.22 1.54 -12.89
N LEU A 231 -26.78 2.69 -13.18
CA LEU A 231 -27.67 2.92 -14.31
C LEU A 231 -26.97 3.85 -15.28
N ASN A 232 -26.70 3.37 -16.49
CA ASN A 232 -25.98 4.10 -17.51
C ASN A 232 -26.92 4.42 -18.67
N TYR A 233 -27.06 5.69 -19.00
CA TYR A 233 -27.82 6.16 -20.13
C TYR A 233 -26.90 6.89 -21.10
N ASN A 234 -26.89 6.48 -22.37
CA ASN A 234 -26.11 7.13 -23.41
C ASN A 234 -27.02 7.47 -24.60
N LYS A 235 -26.82 8.65 -25.17
CA LYS A 235 -27.62 9.08 -26.33
C LYS A 235 -26.85 10.04 -27.20
N THR A 236 -26.85 9.73 -28.50
CA THR A 236 -26.54 10.68 -29.55
C THR A 236 -27.84 11.32 -29.99
N VAL A 237 -28.01 12.61 -29.65
CA VAL A 237 -29.25 13.37 -30.02
C VAL A 237 -29.18 13.79 -31.47
N ASN A 238 -28.04 14.27 -31.90
CA ASN A 238 -27.71 14.61 -33.28
C ASN A 238 -26.19 14.70 -33.45
N ASP A 239 -25.71 15.02 -34.63
CA ASP A 239 -24.28 15.12 -34.98
C ASP A 239 -23.49 16.12 -34.12
N ASN A 240 -24.18 17.06 -33.48
CA ASN A 240 -23.60 18.12 -32.66
C ASN A 240 -23.78 17.92 -31.16
N PHE A 241 -24.59 16.96 -30.73
CA PHE A 241 -24.84 16.72 -29.33
C PHE A 241 -24.95 15.25 -29.00
N GLN A 242 -24.02 14.79 -28.17
CA GLN A 242 -24.06 13.46 -27.56
C GLN A 242 -23.78 13.59 -26.05
N PHE A 243 -24.42 12.75 -25.27
CA PHE A 243 -24.14 12.69 -23.83
C PHE A 243 -24.28 11.27 -23.28
N ASP A 244 -23.60 11.03 -22.17
CA ASP A 244 -23.82 9.90 -21.30
C ASP A 244 -24.08 10.39 -19.86
N ALA A 245 -24.95 9.69 -19.17
CA ALA A 245 -25.28 9.93 -17.78
C ALA A 245 -25.19 8.62 -17.00
N LEU A 246 -24.65 8.68 -15.80
CA LEU A 246 -24.52 7.55 -14.89
C LEU A 246 -25.09 7.96 -13.53
N LEU A 247 -25.93 7.09 -12.94
CA LEU A 247 -26.31 7.13 -11.54
C LEU A 247 -25.85 5.85 -10.88
N GLY A 248 -25.31 5.94 -9.69
CA GLY A 248 -24.76 4.79 -9.00
C GLY A 248 -24.96 4.83 -7.48
N TYR A 249 -24.99 3.65 -6.93
CA TYR A 249 -24.92 3.36 -5.52
C TYR A 249 -23.86 2.31 -5.28
N SER A 250 -23.00 2.50 -4.28
CA SER A 250 -22.06 1.48 -3.86
C SER A 250 -22.03 1.31 -2.34
N TYR A 251 -21.84 0.07 -1.92
CA TYR A 251 -21.63 -0.29 -0.51
C TYR A 251 -20.35 -1.13 -0.43
N TYR A 252 -19.47 -0.73 0.46
CA TYR A 252 -18.21 -1.38 0.74
C TYR A 252 -18.13 -1.71 2.23
N ASP A 253 -17.78 -2.96 2.57
CA ASP A 253 -17.64 -3.47 3.92
C ASP A 253 -16.29 -4.15 4.05
N TYR A 254 -15.43 -3.59 4.89
CA TYR A 254 -14.11 -4.12 5.21
C TYR A 254 -14.07 -4.61 6.64
N THR A 255 -13.63 -5.84 6.83
CA THR A 255 -13.33 -6.39 8.15
C THR A 255 -11.89 -6.88 8.18
N ALA A 256 -11.13 -6.52 9.20
CA ALA A 256 -9.84 -7.09 9.53
C ALA A 256 -9.87 -7.63 10.96
N SER A 257 -9.45 -8.87 11.14
CA SER A 257 -9.28 -9.50 12.45
C SER A 257 -7.93 -10.19 12.52
N GLY A 258 -7.41 -10.34 13.72
CA GLY A 258 -6.14 -11.03 13.91
C GLY A 258 -5.88 -11.40 15.34
N SER A 259 -4.88 -12.23 15.51
CA SER A 259 -4.34 -12.63 16.81
C SER A 259 -2.83 -12.75 16.71
N ASP A 260 -2.16 -12.32 17.78
CA ASP A 260 -0.71 -12.37 17.92
C ASP A 260 -0.38 -13.13 19.21
N MET A 261 0.61 -14.01 19.12
CA MET A 261 1.21 -14.70 20.27
C MET A 261 2.72 -14.48 20.23
N MET A 262 3.32 -14.24 21.38
CA MET A 262 4.76 -14.06 21.53
C MET A 262 5.24 -14.65 22.84
N GLY A 263 6.34 -15.39 22.79
CA GLY A 263 7.07 -15.88 23.95
C GLY A 263 8.52 -15.41 23.92
N LYS A 264 9.10 -15.21 25.10
CA LYS A 264 10.51 -14.84 25.30
C LYS A 264 11.16 -15.71 26.39
N GLY A 265 12.49 -15.74 26.40
CA GLY A 265 13.26 -16.34 27.49
C GLY A 265 13.27 -17.86 27.49
N TYR A 266 13.76 -18.44 26.41
CA TYR A 266 13.91 -19.89 26.22
C TYR A 266 15.21 -20.42 26.82
N ASN A 267 15.31 -21.74 27.03
CA ASN A 267 16.57 -22.37 27.40
C ASN A 267 17.53 -22.38 26.22
N ALA A 268 18.83 -22.25 26.49
CA ALA A 268 19.87 -22.14 25.45
C ALA A 268 19.85 -23.26 24.41
N ASN A 269 19.41 -24.47 24.80
CA ASN A 269 19.38 -25.64 23.93
C ASN A 269 18.03 -25.81 23.20
N GLN A 270 17.06 -24.94 23.40
CA GLN A 270 15.78 -25.03 22.69
C GLN A 270 15.95 -24.56 21.24
N SER A 271 15.40 -25.34 20.34
CA SER A 271 15.30 -25.03 18.91
C SER A 271 13.85 -25.08 18.47
N ASN A 272 13.55 -24.60 17.26
CA ASN A 272 12.21 -24.61 16.69
C ASN A 272 11.17 -23.97 17.63
N LEU A 273 11.46 -22.75 18.07
CA LEU A 273 10.67 -22.03 19.05
C LEU A 273 9.26 -21.69 18.55
N ILE A 274 9.11 -21.53 17.23
CA ILE A 274 7.82 -21.20 16.59
C ILE A 274 6.79 -22.34 16.64
N ASP A 275 7.22 -23.56 16.90
CA ASP A 275 6.33 -24.71 17.11
C ASP A 275 6.23 -25.10 18.60
N ASN A 276 6.94 -24.39 19.48
CA ASN A 276 6.99 -24.58 20.94
C ASN A 276 6.99 -23.21 21.66
N ILE A 277 6.07 -22.35 21.28
CA ILE A 277 6.03 -20.97 21.77
C ILE A 277 5.82 -20.88 23.30
N GLU A 278 5.16 -21.87 23.88
CA GLU A 278 4.92 -22.02 25.31
C GLU A 278 6.17 -22.40 26.11
N GLY A 279 7.24 -22.83 25.44
CA GLY A 279 8.53 -23.17 26.08
C GLY A 279 9.30 -21.97 26.62
N GLY A 280 8.87 -20.76 26.36
CA GLY A 280 9.40 -19.54 26.95
C GLY A 280 8.99 -19.35 28.41
N LEU A 281 9.46 -18.25 29.02
CA LEU A 281 9.04 -17.88 30.39
C LEU A 281 7.56 -17.50 30.40
N GLN A 282 6.80 -18.12 31.29
CA GLN A 282 5.35 -17.93 31.39
C GLN A 282 4.94 -16.47 31.64
N ASN A 283 5.71 -15.71 32.42
CA ASN A 283 5.47 -14.28 32.69
C ASN A 283 5.80 -13.38 31.48
N GLU A 284 6.47 -13.89 30.47
CA GLU A 284 6.82 -13.21 29.21
C GLU A 284 5.97 -13.66 28.02
N PHE A 285 5.03 -14.58 28.25
CA PHE A 285 4.08 -14.96 27.23
C PHE A 285 3.02 -13.85 27.05
N ARG A 286 2.81 -13.43 25.81
CA ARG A 286 1.83 -12.40 25.47
C ARG A 286 0.93 -12.91 24.35
N ALA A 287 -0.34 -12.64 24.49
CA ALA A 287 -1.34 -12.88 23.44
C ALA A 287 -2.20 -11.63 23.29
N SER A 288 -2.56 -11.30 22.08
CA SER A 288 -3.48 -10.22 21.76
C SER A 288 -4.35 -10.58 20.58
N SER A 289 -5.51 -9.94 20.48
CA SER A 289 -6.39 -10.08 19.33
C SER A 289 -7.08 -8.75 19.02
N PHE A 290 -7.49 -8.59 17.77
CA PHE A 290 -8.23 -7.42 17.33
C PHE A 290 -9.27 -7.77 16.28
N ARG A 291 -10.28 -6.91 16.18
CA ARG A 291 -11.25 -6.90 15.08
C ARG A 291 -11.63 -5.47 14.75
N ASN A 292 -11.46 -5.10 13.50
CA ASN A 292 -11.82 -3.78 12.96
C ASN A 292 -12.83 -3.95 11.83
N ARG A 293 -13.82 -3.06 11.75
CA ARG A 293 -14.76 -3.01 10.64
C ARG A 293 -14.93 -1.58 10.15
N VAL A 294 -14.97 -1.42 8.84
CA VAL A 294 -15.22 -0.14 8.17
C VAL A 294 -16.29 -0.36 7.11
N GLU A 295 -17.29 0.49 7.12
CA GLU A 295 -18.36 0.51 6.12
C GLU A 295 -18.33 1.85 5.41
N LEU A 296 -18.46 1.81 4.09
CA LEU A 296 -18.59 2.98 3.23
C LEU A 296 -19.81 2.81 2.32
N GLN A 297 -20.68 3.79 2.36
CA GLN A 297 -21.88 3.87 1.53
C GLN A 297 -21.77 5.10 0.64
N SER A 298 -22.05 4.95 -0.65
CA SER A 298 -21.83 6.02 -1.62
C SER A 298 -22.99 6.13 -2.61
N PHE A 299 -23.40 7.36 -2.87
CA PHE A 299 -24.32 7.73 -3.95
C PHE A 299 -23.58 8.64 -4.92
N PHE A 300 -23.66 8.36 -6.20
CA PHE A 300 -22.92 9.15 -7.16
C PHE A 300 -23.65 9.29 -8.50
N GLY A 301 -23.37 10.40 -9.18
CA GLY A 301 -23.86 10.67 -10.52
C GLY A 301 -22.80 11.37 -11.35
N ARG A 302 -22.81 11.10 -12.65
CA ARG A 302 -21.92 11.71 -13.62
C ARG A 302 -22.66 11.97 -14.92
N VAL A 303 -22.38 13.12 -15.51
CA VAL A 303 -22.82 13.45 -16.86
C VAL A 303 -21.59 13.86 -17.68
N ASN A 304 -21.40 13.25 -18.81
CA ASN A 304 -20.46 13.69 -19.84
C ASN A 304 -21.26 14.15 -21.06
N ALA A 305 -20.86 15.29 -21.63
CA ALA A 305 -21.49 15.83 -22.84
C ALA A 305 -20.42 16.29 -23.82
N THR A 306 -20.68 16.02 -25.10
CA THR A 306 -19.91 16.57 -26.22
C THR A 306 -20.84 17.42 -27.07
N LEU A 307 -20.50 18.72 -27.22
CA LEU A 307 -21.27 19.67 -28.02
C LEU A 307 -20.43 20.16 -29.19
N TYR A 308 -21.05 20.20 -30.36
CA TYR A 308 -20.45 20.65 -31.61
C TYR A 308 -19.12 19.96 -31.95
N LYS A 309 -18.89 18.72 -31.42
CA LYS A 309 -17.64 17.95 -31.53
C LYS A 309 -16.41 18.66 -30.94
N LYS A 310 -16.59 19.82 -30.30
CA LYS A 310 -15.53 20.72 -29.80
C LYS A 310 -15.56 20.90 -28.30
N PHE A 311 -16.74 21.06 -27.68
CA PHE A 311 -16.88 21.29 -26.26
C PHE A 311 -17.12 19.98 -25.55
N LEU A 312 -16.28 19.66 -24.57
CA LEU A 312 -16.35 18.49 -23.72
C LEU A 312 -16.68 18.95 -22.30
N VAL A 313 -17.72 18.41 -21.73
CA VAL A 313 -18.15 18.77 -20.37
C VAL A 313 -18.31 17.46 -19.59
N THR A 314 -17.71 17.42 -18.41
CA THR A 314 -17.94 16.35 -17.41
C THR A 314 -18.38 17.01 -16.11
N ALA A 315 -19.47 16.54 -15.52
CA ALA A 315 -19.91 16.95 -14.19
C ALA A 315 -20.15 15.70 -13.35
N THR A 316 -19.64 15.70 -12.11
CA THR A 316 -19.85 14.61 -11.15
C THR A 316 -20.32 15.14 -9.81
N LEU A 317 -21.15 14.36 -9.15
CA LEU A 317 -21.53 14.58 -7.77
C LEU A 317 -21.46 13.24 -7.05
N ARG A 318 -20.73 13.20 -5.91
CA ARG A 318 -20.62 12.01 -5.09
C ARG A 318 -20.85 12.37 -3.63
N SER A 319 -21.61 11.54 -2.92
CA SER A 319 -21.81 11.63 -1.48
C SER A 319 -21.40 10.31 -0.86
N ASP A 320 -20.41 10.34 0.03
CA ASP A 320 -19.83 9.18 0.69
C ASP A 320 -20.04 9.25 2.19
N GLY A 321 -20.60 8.19 2.77
CA GLY A 321 -20.78 8.03 4.21
C GLY A 321 -19.87 6.94 4.75
N SER A 322 -19.04 7.26 5.76
CA SER A 322 -18.06 6.36 6.35
C SER A 322 -18.23 6.18 7.84
N THR A 323 -18.06 4.94 8.31
CA THR A 323 -18.05 4.61 9.74
C THR A 323 -16.75 4.98 10.45
N LYS A 324 -15.70 5.37 9.71
CA LYS A 324 -14.43 5.87 10.29
C LYS A 324 -14.57 7.25 10.93
N LEU A 325 -15.56 8.02 10.51
CA LEU A 325 -15.76 9.42 10.89
C LEU A 325 -16.73 9.57 12.08
N GLY A 326 -16.75 10.77 12.64
CA GLY A 326 -17.62 11.11 13.75
C GLY A 326 -19.11 10.99 13.40
N ALA A 327 -19.93 10.68 14.38
CA ALA A 327 -21.36 10.43 14.19
C ALA A 327 -22.08 11.60 13.51
N ASN A 328 -21.63 12.83 13.74
CA ASN A 328 -22.23 14.05 13.19
C ASN A 328 -21.77 14.38 11.75
N ASN A 329 -20.69 13.75 11.27
CA ASN A 329 -20.02 14.11 10.01
C ASN A 329 -19.69 12.88 9.15
N LYS A 330 -20.48 11.83 9.22
CA LYS A 330 -20.21 10.60 8.43
C LYS A 330 -20.20 10.84 6.93
N TYR A 331 -21.11 11.73 6.44
CA TYR A 331 -21.25 11.98 5.01
C TYR A 331 -20.46 13.20 4.55
N GLY A 332 -19.71 13.03 3.45
CA GLY A 332 -19.09 14.08 2.69
C GLY A 332 -19.65 14.16 1.29
N THR A 333 -19.76 15.37 0.75
CA THR A 333 -20.24 15.62 -0.63
C THR A 333 -19.13 16.20 -1.48
N PHE A 334 -18.91 15.61 -2.64
CA PHE A 334 -17.75 15.84 -3.50
C PHE A 334 -18.20 16.14 -4.94
N PRO A 335 -18.51 17.42 -5.26
CA PRO A 335 -18.80 17.85 -6.61
C PRO A 335 -17.52 18.02 -7.42
N SER A 336 -17.60 17.79 -8.75
CA SER A 336 -16.56 18.18 -9.69
C SER A 336 -17.09 18.54 -11.06
N VAL A 337 -16.37 19.40 -11.77
CA VAL A 337 -16.63 19.77 -13.15
C VAL A 337 -15.32 19.81 -13.93
N GLY A 338 -15.34 19.27 -15.14
CA GLY A 338 -14.25 19.32 -16.11
C GLY A 338 -14.75 19.89 -17.43
N LEU A 339 -14.00 20.79 -18.02
CA LEU A 339 -14.28 21.40 -19.30
C LEU A 339 -13.11 21.16 -20.26
N GLY A 340 -13.41 20.83 -21.50
CA GLY A 340 -12.45 20.72 -22.57
C GLY A 340 -12.95 21.47 -23.81
N TYR A 341 -12.06 22.21 -24.45
CA TYR A 341 -12.38 22.90 -25.70
C TYR A 341 -11.32 22.62 -26.75
N LYS A 342 -11.71 21.95 -27.85
CA LYS A 342 -10.87 21.74 -29.02
C LYS A 342 -10.85 23.02 -29.84
N VAL A 343 -9.80 23.82 -29.66
CA VAL A 343 -9.61 25.10 -30.35
C VAL A 343 -9.37 24.85 -31.83
N PHE A 344 -8.51 23.92 -32.13
CA PHE A 344 -8.11 23.55 -33.47
C PHE A 344 -7.90 22.03 -33.60
N GLU A 345 -8.27 21.46 -34.73
CA GLU A 345 -8.04 20.04 -35.08
C GLU A 345 -7.86 19.98 -36.60
N GLY A 346 -6.63 19.79 -37.08
CA GLY A 346 -6.25 19.67 -38.50
C GLY A 346 -5.37 18.45 -38.71
N LYS A 347 -5.34 17.95 -39.97
CA LYS A 347 -4.58 16.74 -40.32
C LYS A 347 -3.12 17.03 -40.62
N GLU A 348 -2.81 18.17 -41.20
CA GLU A 348 -1.47 18.55 -41.66
C GLU A 348 -1.20 20.02 -41.34
N GLY A 349 0.09 20.42 -41.21
CA GLY A 349 0.53 21.79 -41.01
C GLY A 349 1.32 22.02 -39.75
N LEU A 350 1.64 23.28 -39.48
CA LEU A 350 2.42 23.68 -38.30
C LEU A 350 1.66 23.39 -37.01
N VAL A 351 0.33 23.55 -37.00
CA VAL A 351 -0.54 23.25 -35.86
C VAL A 351 -1.49 22.12 -36.28
N ASN A 352 -1.45 20.99 -35.58
CA ASN A 352 -2.32 19.83 -35.85
C ASN A 352 -3.48 19.77 -34.88
N SER A 353 -3.25 19.98 -33.59
CA SER A 353 -4.33 20.11 -32.60
C SER A 353 -3.97 21.01 -31.44
N VAL A 354 -4.96 21.70 -30.93
CA VAL A 354 -4.87 22.46 -29.67
C VAL A 354 -6.17 22.27 -28.91
N LYS A 355 -6.04 21.80 -27.65
CA LYS A 355 -7.17 21.61 -26.73
C LYS A 355 -6.89 22.29 -25.41
N LEU A 356 -7.81 23.14 -24.97
CA LEU A 356 -7.81 23.74 -23.65
C LEU A 356 -8.57 22.86 -22.67
N ARG A 357 -8.08 22.77 -21.45
CA ARG A 357 -8.73 22.05 -20.35
C ARG A 357 -8.85 22.93 -19.12
N ALA A 358 -9.95 22.82 -18.39
CA ALA A 358 -10.13 23.38 -17.07
C ALA A 358 -10.86 22.38 -16.19
N ASN A 359 -10.48 22.29 -14.93
CA ASN A 359 -11.15 21.45 -13.97
C ASN A 359 -11.28 22.15 -12.60
N TYR A 360 -12.35 21.80 -11.90
CA TYR A 360 -12.60 22.23 -10.54
C TYR A 360 -13.34 21.12 -9.82
N GLY A 361 -12.86 20.72 -8.61
CA GLY A 361 -13.51 19.64 -7.90
C GLY A 361 -13.05 19.52 -6.46
N LYS A 362 -13.93 18.95 -5.63
CA LYS A 362 -13.68 18.63 -4.24
C LYS A 362 -13.53 17.13 -4.10
N THR A 363 -12.49 16.69 -3.37
CA THR A 363 -12.25 15.28 -3.00
C THR A 363 -12.19 15.13 -1.49
N GLY A 364 -12.53 13.95 -0.98
CA GLY A 364 -12.42 13.61 0.44
C GLY A 364 -11.35 12.57 0.69
N ASN A 365 -10.70 12.66 1.85
CA ASN A 365 -9.76 11.68 2.36
C ASN A 365 -10.17 11.21 3.75
N GLN A 366 -10.03 9.90 4.02
CA GLN A 366 -10.27 9.23 5.30
C GLN A 366 -9.14 8.25 5.67
N GLU A 367 -7.92 8.48 5.16
CA GLU A 367 -6.77 7.63 5.44
C GLU A 367 -6.18 7.92 6.82
N PHE A 368 -6.81 7.37 7.84
CA PHE A 368 -6.36 7.37 9.24
C PHE A 368 -6.81 6.06 9.92
N ALA A 369 -6.31 5.82 11.14
CA ALA A 369 -6.56 4.58 11.86
C ALA A 369 -8.07 4.31 12.07
N VAL A 370 -8.49 3.06 11.93
CA VAL A 370 -9.87 2.63 12.19
C VAL A 370 -10.20 2.85 13.67
N ASN A 371 -11.48 3.11 13.96
CA ASN A 371 -11.98 3.35 15.31
C ASN A 371 -11.44 4.62 16.00
N SER A 372 -10.85 5.57 15.25
CA SER A 372 -10.30 6.82 15.81
C SER A 372 -11.37 7.84 16.24
N ALA A 373 -12.57 7.74 15.72
CA ALA A 373 -13.68 8.63 16.06
C ALA A 373 -14.56 8.12 17.22
N ILE A 374 -14.40 6.85 17.62
CA ILE A 374 -15.19 6.24 18.69
C ILE A 374 -14.43 6.17 20.01
N ALA A 375 -15.16 6.13 21.13
CA ALA A 375 -14.57 5.83 22.42
C ALA A 375 -14.05 4.39 22.45
N ARG A 376 -12.85 4.20 23.01
CA ARG A 376 -12.26 2.87 23.20
C ARG A 376 -11.90 2.68 24.67
N ALA A 377 -12.09 1.46 25.13
CA ALA A 377 -11.68 1.05 26.46
C ALA A 377 -11.01 -0.33 26.39
N SER A 378 -10.11 -0.58 27.31
CA SER A 378 -9.42 -1.85 27.51
C SER A 378 -9.64 -2.38 28.93
N TYR A 379 -9.57 -3.69 29.10
CA TYR A 379 -9.58 -4.31 30.42
C TYR A 379 -8.15 -4.44 30.94
N GLY A 380 -7.89 -3.91 32.12
CA GLY A 380 -6.65 -4.18 32.85
C GLY A 380 -6.61 -5.62 33.40
N ASN A 381 -5.43 -6.08 33.78
CA ASN A 381 -5.23 -7.44 34.32
C ASN A 381 -6.03 -7.75 35.58
N ASN A 382 -6.49 -6.75 36.31
CA ASN A 382 -7.34 -6.84 37.49
C ASN A 382 -8.85 -6.73 37.18
N GLY A 383 -9.22 -6.74 35.89
CA GLY A 383 -10.59 -6.54 35.44
C GLY A 383 -11.08 -5.08 35.43
N SER A 384 -10.21 -4.13 35.75
CA SER A 384 -10.56 -2.70 35.64
C SER A 384 -10.80 -2.29 34.19
N LEU A 385 -11.80 -1.43 33.97
CA LEU A 385 -12.06 -0.83 32.67
C LEU A 385 -11.30 0.49 32.55
N ASN A 386 -10.35 0.55 31.64
CA ASN A 386 -9.56 1.74 31.36
C ASN A 386 -10.07 2.39 30.07
N VAL A 387 -10.33 3.69 30.09
CA VAL A 387 -10.69 4.44 28.88
C VAL A 387 -9.41 4.78 28.15
N ASP A 388 -9.24 4.23 26.95
CA ASP A 388 -8.06 4.47 26.10
C ASP A 388 -8.20 5.75 25.28
N THR A 389 -9.39 5.99 24.68
CA THR A 389 -9.68 7.20 23.90
C THR A 389 -11.12 7.64 24.14
N ASN A 390 -11.35 8.96 24.14
CA ASN A 390 -12.69 9.52 24.08
C ASN A 390 -13.20 9.59 22.63
N ALA A 391 -14.52 9.51 22.46
CA ALA A 391 -15.13 9.72 21.13
C ALA A 391 -14.87 11.13 20.61
N ASN A 392 -14.67 11.26 19.31
CA ASN A 392 -14.74 12.51 18.56
C ASN A 392 -15.91 12.46 17.57
N THR A 393 -17.11 12.85 18.03
CA THR A 393 -18.34 12.83 17.22
C THR A 393 -18.29 13.82 16.07
N ASP A 394 -17.41 14.82 16.12
CA ASP A 394 -17.29 15.90 15.15
C ASP A 394 -16.14 15.69 14.14
N LEU A 395 -15.41 14.57 14.24
CA LEU A 395 -14.39 14.24 13.26
C LEU A 395 -15.00 14.11 11.86
N LYS A 396 -14.55 14.96 10.94
CA LYS A 396 -15.07 15.06 9.58
C LYS A 396 -14.02 14.74 8.53
N TRP A 397 -14.47 14.59 7.30
CA TRP A 397 -13.62 14.37 6.14
C TRP A 397 -12.53 15.43 6.01
N GLU A 398 -11.28 15.02 5.81
CA GLU A 398 -10.27 15.87 5.23
C GLU A 398 -10.65 16.10 3.77
N THR A 399 -10.64 17.35 3.31
CA THR A 399 -11.13 17.69 1.98
C THR A 399 -10.11 18.49 1.20
N THR A 400 -9.93 18.15 -0.06
CA THR A 400 -9.07 18.87 -0.99
C THR A 400 -9.90 19.50 -2.09
N LEU A 401 -9.82 20.81 -2.21
CA LEU A 401 -10.36 21.57 -3.31
C LEU A 401 -9.28 21.71 -4.38
N SER A 402 -9.52 21.15 -5.55
CA SER A 402 -8.57 21.15 -6.66
C SER A 402 -9.10 22.01 -7.81
N SER A 403 -8.25 22.88 -8.34
CA SER A 403 -8.49 23.62 -9.58
C SER A 403 -7.28 23.47 -10.51
N GLY A 404 -7.53 23.39 -11.80
CA GLY A 404 -6.48 23.23 -12.79
C GLY A 404 -6.89 23.77 -14.15
N VAL A 405 -5.90 24.22 -14.89
CA VAL A 405 -6.03 24.59 -16.31
C VAL A 405 -4.86 23.98 -17.08
N GLY A 406 -5.12 23.55 -18.30
CA GLY A 406 -4.09 22.92 -19.12
C GLY A 406 -4.32 23.11 -20.60
N VAL A 407 -3.26 22.93 -21.36
CA VAL A 407 -3.23 22.98 -22.81
C VAL A 407 -2.59 21.69 -23.31
N ASP A 408 -3.31 20.96 -24.18
CA ASP A 408 -2.77 19.86 -24.95
C ASP A 408 -2.54 20.37 -26.37
N PHE A 409 -1.38 20.07 -26.97
CA PHE A 409 -1.07 20.48 -28.33
C PHE A 409 -0.33 19.40 -29.09
N THR A 410 -0.55 19.43 -30.41
CA THR A 410 0.22 18.66 -31.38
C THR A 410 0.56 19.55 -32.54
N LEU A 411 1.83 19.64 -32.89
CA LEU A 411 2.42 20.58 -33.82
C LEU A 411 3.35 19.88 -34.82
N LEU A 412 3.78 20.60 -35.88
CA LEU A 412 4.82 20.18 -36.80
C LEU A 412 4.49 18.85 -37.52
N ASN A 413 3.29 18.74 -38.11
CA ASN A 413 2.82 17.51 -38.77
C ASN A 413 2.87 16.30 -37.82
N ASN A 414 2.34 16.45 -36.58
CA ASN A 414 2.31 15.46 -35.51
C ASN A 414 3.70 15.04 -34.99
N ARG A 415 4.74 15.84 -35.24
CA ARG A 415 6.10 15.53 -34.73
C ARG A 415 6.29 16.00 -33.29
N LEU A 416 5.75 17.16 -32.91
CA LEU A 416 5.84 17.69 -31.56
C LEU A 416 4.46 17.57 -30.90
N SER A 417 4.39 16.86 -29.77
CA SER A 417 3.21 16.82 -28.91
C SER A 417 3.60 17.20 -27.48
N GLY A 418 2.67 17.79 -26.75
CA GLY A 418 2.94 18.14 -25.37
C GLY A 418 1.72 18.58 -24.60
N THR A 419 1.91 18.69 -23.30
CA THR A 419 0.95 19.25 -22.36
C THR A 419 1.62 20.28 -21.47
N VAL A 420 0.90 21.33 -21.12
CA VAL A 420 1.28 22.30 -20.09
C VAL A 420 0.11 22.44 -19.15
N ASP A 421 0.32 22.13 -17.88
CA ASP A 421 -0.71 22.16 -16.85
C ASP A 421 -0.30 23.06 -15.69
N TYR A 422 -1.25 23.82 -15.18
CA TYR A 422 -1.19 24.48 -13.88
C TYR A 422 -2.24 23.89 -12.97
N PHE A 423 -1.88 23.60 -11.73
CA PHE A 423 -2.80 23.13 -10.72
C PHE A 423 -2.63 23.88 -9.40
N ASN A 424 -3.73 23.96 -8.64
CA ASN A 424 -3.77 24.40 -7.26
C ASN A 424 -4.69 23.46 -6.47
N ARG A 425 -4.17 22.89 -5.38
CA ARG A 425 -4.88 22.02 -4.46
C ARG A 425 -4.81 22.62 -3.07
N ASP A 426 -5.97 22.88 -2.50
CA ASP A 426 -6.14 23.40 -1.15
C ASP A 426 -6.79 22.33 -0.28
N THR A 427 -6.03 21.80 0.70
CA THR A 427 -6.49 20.73 1.60
C THR A 427 -6.80 21.34 2.95
N GLU A 428 -8.04 21.17 3.38
CA GLU A 428 -8.60 21.66 4.64
C GLU A 428 -8.98 20.49 5.55
N ASN A 429 -9.16 20.80 6.85
CA ASN A 429 -9.59 19.84 7.85
C ASN A 429 -8.65 18.63 7.95
N LEU A 430 -7.34 18.88 7.90
CA LEU A 430 -6.31 17.86 8.01
C LEU A 430 -6.53 16.99 9.25
N ILE A 431 -6.56 15.67 9.07
CA ILE A 431 -6.79 14.73 10.18
C ILE A 431 -5.47 14.34 10.80
N PHE A 432 -5.27 14.73 12.07
CA PHE A 432 -4.04 14.45 12.80
C PHE A 432 -4.29 13.82 14.17
N PRO A 433 -3.40 12.91 14.63
CA PRO A 433 -3.39 12.45 16.01
C PRO A 433 -2.75 13.53 16.91
N VAL A 434 -3.51 14.05 17.86
CA VAL A 434 -3.02 15.02 18.85
C VAL A 434 -2.86 14.29 20.18
N PRO A 435 -1.63 14.23 20.76
CA PRO A 435 -1.42 13.63 22.07
C PRO A 435 -2.17 14.41 23.15
N ALA A 436 -2.60 13.72 24.19
CA ALA A 436 -3.16 14.37 25.36
C ALA A 436 -2.09 15.28 26.01
N ALA A 437 -2.49 16.50 26.38
CA ALA A 437 -1.58 17.38 27.11
C ALA A 437 -1.27 16.77 28.49
N ALA A 438 -0.01 16.80 28.91
CA ALA A 438 0.42 16.21 30.19
C ALA A 438 -0.30 16.80 31.41
N SER A 439 -0.86 18.01 31.28
CA SER A 439 -1.61 18.72 32.34
C SER A 439 -3.12 18.44 32.28
N GLN A 440 -3.65 17.73 31.29
CA GLN A 440 -5.07 17.42 31.21
C GLN A 440 -5.34 16.01 31.72
N PRO A 441 -6.26 15.84 32.71
CA PRO A 441 -6.75 14.51 33.04
C PRO A 441 -7.51 13.94 31.85
N GLY A 442 -7.04 12.84 31.27
CA GLY A 442 -7.65 12.21 30.12
C GLY A 442 -6.94 10.93 29.71
N PRO A 443 -7.50 10.19 28.80
CA PRO A 443 -6.87 8.96 28.31
C PRO A 443 -5.53 9.28 27.65
N PRO A 444 -4.51 8.42 27.83
CA PRO A 444 -3.15 8.63 27.34
C PRO A 444 -2.99 8.51 25.82
N SER A 445 -3.97 7.95 25.14
CA SER A 445 -3.92 7.74 23.70
C SER A 445 -4.20 9.02 22.91
N PRO A 446 -3.54 9.23 21.76
CA PRO A 446 -3.77 10.39 20.94
C PRO A 446 -5.21 10.45 20.43
N ARG A 447 -5.81 11.62 20.45
CA ARG A 447 -7.13 11.90 19.87
C ARG A 447 -6.95 12.40 18.44
N PHE A 448 -7.67 11.82 17.50
CA PHE A 448 -7.73 12.34 16.14
C PHE A 448 -8.66 13.55 16.07
N VAL A 449 -8.18 14.62 15.46
CA VAL A 449 -8.91 15.87 15.27
C VAL A 449 -8.66 16.42 13.87
N ASN A 450 -9.59 17.27 13.39
CA ASN A 450 -9.33 18.08 12.21
C ASN A 450 -8.59 19.34 12.65
N LEU A 451 -7.35 19.50 12.17
CA LEU A 451 -6.56 20.71 12.44
C LEU A 451 -7.12 21.91 11.67
N PRO A 452 -7.10 23.10 12.28
CA PRO A 452 -7.33 24.34 11.55
C PRO A 452 -6.16 24.61 10.61
N GLY A 453 -6.42 25.42 9.55
CA GLY A 453 -5.43 25.76 8.53
C GLY A 453 -5.50 24.84 7.31
N ASN A 454 -4.76 25.25 6.28
CA ASN A 454 -4.81 24.66 4.95
C ASN A 454 -3.42 24.23 4.50
N LEU A 455 -3.37 23.11 3.76
CA LEU A 455 -2.18 22.67 3.05
C LEU A 455 -2.35 22.96 1.56
N ILE A 456 -1.62 23.96 1.05
CA ILE A 456 -1.69 24.37 -0.34
C ILE A 456 -0.56 23.75 -1.15
N ASN A 457 -0.93 22.99 -2.19
CA ASN A 457 -0.04 22.41 -3.17
C ASN A 457 -0.37 23.00 -4.54
N LYS A 458 0.58 23.71 -5.16
CA LYS A 458 0.41 24.27 -6.49
C LYS A 458 1.66 24.10 -7.34
N GLY A 459 1.46 24.08 -8.64
CA GLY A 459 2.61 23.92 -9.53
C GLY A 459 2.27 23.95 -11.01
N PHE A 460 3.33 23.89 -11.78
CA PHE A 460 3.29 23.72 -13.24
C PHE A 460 3.90 22.37 -13.60
N GLU A 461 3.27 21.69 -14.55
CA GLU A 461 3.75 20.46 -15.14
C GLU A 461 3.83 20.63 -16.64
N VAL A 462 4.96 20.22 -17.22
CA VAL A 462 5.18 20.28 -18.66
C VAL A 462 5.64 18.91 -19.13
N SER A 463 5.00 18.38 -20.17
CA SER A 463 5.41 17.16 -20.84
C SER A 463 5.54 17.43 -22.34
N LEU A 464 6.66 17.03 -22.93
CA LEU A 464 6.95 17.21 -24.35
C LEU A 464 7.43 15.89 -24.95
N SER A 465 7.01 15.60 -26.15
CA SER A 465 7.49 14.47 -26.96
C SER A 465 7.74 14.95 -28.38
N TYR A 466 8.93 14.65 -28.91
CA TYR A 466 9.31 15.03 -30.25
C TYR A 466 9.82 13.83 -31.04
N LYS A 467 9.23 13.60 -32.21
CA LYS A 467 9.69 12.60 -33.20
C LYS A 467 10.86 13.17 -34.00
N LEU A 468 12.07 12.82 -33.62
CA LEU A 468 13.30 13.21 -34.34
C LEU A 468 13.36 12.59 -35.73
N ILE A 469 13.10 11.30 -35.81
CA ILE A 469 13.04 10.56 -37.06
C ILE A 469 11.69 9.86 -37.16
N ASP A 470 11.00 10.05 -38.26
CA ASP A 470 9.70 9.44 -38.57
C ASP A 470 9.74 8.94 -40.00
N LYS A 471 10.35 7.77 -40.20
CA LYS A 471 10.46 7.06 -41.51
C LYS A 471 9.85 5.69 -41.37
N ALA A 472 9.51 5.05 -42.52
CA ALA A 472 8.85 3.76 -42.56
C ALA A 472 9.66 2.64 -41.85
N ASP A 473 10.98 2.71 -41.92
CA ASP A 473 11.94 1.74 -41.38
C ASP A 473 12.67 2.18 -40.14
N LEU A 474 12.53 3.45 -39.70
CA LEU A 474 13.18 3.99 -38.51
C LEU A 474 12.37 5.09 -37.89
N THR A 475 11.97 4.89 -36.64
CA THR A 475 11.35 5.91 -35.78
C THR A 475 12.24 6.18 -34.57
N TRP A 476 12.45 7.47 -34.27
CA TRP A 476 13.16 7.88 -33.04
C TRP A 476 12.42 9.02 -32.36
N ASP A 477 11.91 8.73 -31.16
CA ASP A 477 11.19 9.68 -30.31
C ASP A 477 12.04 10.07 -29.09
N ILE A 478 12.03 11.36 -28.75
CA ILE A 478 12.58 11.88 -27.49
C ILE A 478 11.41 12.48 -26.69
N SER A 479 11.30 12.11 -25.43
CA SER A 479 10.33 12.67 -24.50
C SER A 479 10.95 13.11 -23.20
N GLY A 480 10.37 14.16 -22.60
CA GLY A 480 10.79 14.67 -21.31
C GLY A 480 9.64 15.33 -20.58
N ASN A 481 9.71 15.33 -19.25
CA ASN A 481 8.78 16.02 -18.39
C ASN A 481 9.50 16.83 -17.32
N ALA A 482 8.86 17.91 -16.85
CA ALA A 482 9.34 18.73 -15.75
C ALA A 482 8.15 19.18 -14.90
N SER A 483 8.35 19.20 -13.57
CA SER A 483 7.37 19.65 -12.60
C SER A 483 7.99 20.68 -11.67
N PHE A 484 7.31 21.81 -11.48
CA PHE A 484 7.69 22.90 -10.58
C PHE A 484 6.64 23.00 -9.49
N LEU A 485 6.99 22.59 -8.27
CA LEU A 485 6.05 22.41 -7.18
C LEU A 485 6.29 23.39 -6.05
N SER A 486 5.22 23.90 -5.44
CA SER A 486 5.23 24.67 -4.20
C SER A 486 4.25 24.06 -3.22
N ASN A 487 4.73 23.77 -2.02
CA ASN A 487 3.94 23.23 -0.91
C ASN A 487 4.04 24.20 0.27
N LYS A 488 2.90 24.64 0.80
CA LYS A 488 2.85 25.57 1.93
C LYS A 488 1.71 25.21 2.86
N MET A 489 1.98 25.23 4.16
CA MET A 489 0.97 25.21 5.20
C MET A 489 0.61 26.65 5.57
N GLN A 490 -0.69 26.95 5.66
CA GLN A 490 -1.23 28.25 6.05
C GLN A 490 -2.20 28.06 7.22
N ASN A 491 -2.12 28.96 8.19
CA ASN A 491 -3.09 29.09 9.28
C ASN A 491 -4.16 30.09 8.93
#